data_4a0690262e25ec1a2bb5e7aa32b44e7c
#
_entry.id   4a0690262e25ec1a2bb5e7aa32b44e7c
#
_cell.length_a   1.000
_cell.length_b   1.000
_cell.length_c   1.000
_cell.angle_alpha   90.00
_cell.angle_beta   90.00
_cell.angle_gamma   90.00
#
_symmetry.space_group_name_H-M   'P 1'
#
loop_
_entity.id
_entity.type
_entity.pdbx_description
1 polymer ?
#
loop_
_entity_poly.entity_id
_entity_poly.type
_entity_poly.pdbx_seq_one_letter_code
_entity_poly.pdbx_strand_id
1 'polypeptide(L)'
;MLFRSLNQHSLNARLSHSQGNVEGVGLDLGWSKHDVLFGSDANWRLSLFDRPASRSTGDQRNRGVDLTLNLALGGPGEQWSGSIGSRTSRDGKRDNNGSLTYRKSMPDHVLQNVSATVLTDTYGVGLSGMTSFHGDTVGGDVFAQRSSYNGNLTGGLNLHSTFAVGGQKMALTSQYHGNGAGMIVDVETDLDDITLRADDLSGGSTALRPGRNFVPLTAYRTGSVAFDFEGNHPPSANIQPPRSAYHINKGGVDYRKISVMKKIGRAHV
;
A
#
# COMPACT_ATOMS: atom_id res chain seq x y z
N MET A 1 28.92 -12.63 10.17
CA MET A 1 27.54 -12.51 10.65
C MET A 1 27.20 -13.78 11.42
N LEU A 2 26.91 -13.70 12.71
CA LEU A 2 26.55 -14.85 13.54
C LEU A 2 25.06 -14.77 13.86
N PHE A 3 24.31 -15.81 13.53
CA PHE A 3 22.90 -15.96 13.90
C PHE A 3 22.74 -17.14 14.84
N ARG A 4 22.07 -16.94 15.95
CA ARG A 4 21.61 -18.01 16.82
C ARG A 4 20.13 -17.81 17.11
N SER A 5 19.31 -18.78 16.72
CA SER A 5 17.89 -18.84 17.08
C SER A 5 17.73 -19.72 18.31
N LEU A 6 17.12 -19.19 19.36
CA LEU A 6 16.78 -19.89 20.59
C LEU A 6 15.30 -19.64 20.83
N ASN A 7 14.44 -20.66 20.66
CA ASN A 7 13.01 -20.61 20.97
C ASN A 7 12.41 -19.20 20.98
N GLN A 8 11.93 -18.71 19.84
CA GLN A 8 11.34 -17.36 19.66
C GLN A 8 12.31 -16.17 19.84
N HIS A 9 13.57 -16.41 20.16
CA HIS A 9 14.59 -15.37 20.25
C HIS A 9 15.55 -15.48 19.07
N SER A 10 15.97 -14.34 18.51
CA SER A 10 17.09 -14.29 17.59
C SER A 10 18.14 -13.29 18.07
N LEU A 11 19.39 -13.65 17.92
CA LEU A 11 20.54 -12.80 18.21
C LEU A 11 21.33 -12.61 16.91
N ASN A 12 21.72 -11.40 16.62
CA ASN A 12 22.62 -11.09 15.52
C ASN A 12 23.77 -10.19 16.01
N ALA A 13 24.94 -10.42 15.47
CA ALA A 13 26.09 -9.59 15.71
C ALA A 13 26.80 -9.30 14.38
N ARG A 14 27.12 -8.04 14.14
CA ARG A 14 27.85 -7.59 12.95
C ARG A 14 29.04 -6.78 13.38
N LEU A 15 30.22 -7.22 12.96
CA LEU A 15 31.45 -6.45 13.05
C LEU A 15 31.76 -5.91 11.65
N SER A 16 32.05 -4.63 11.53
CA SER A 16 32.43 -3.98 10.28
C SER A 16 33.74 -3.23 10.45
N HIS A 17 34.57 -3.25 9.44
CA HIS A 17 35.77 -2.43 9.35
C HIS A 17 35.65 -1.56 8.10
N SER A 18 35.80 -0.27 8.25
CA SER A 18 35.70 0.71 7.17
C SER A 18 36.99 1.49 7.04
N GLN A 19 37.40 1.76 5.78
CA GLN A 19 38.57 2.56 5.44
C GLN A 19 38.16 3.70 4.50
N GLY A 20 38.81 4.85 4.60
CA GLY A 20 38.50 6.01 3.77
C GLY A 20 37.80 7.12 4.55
N ASN A 21 36.73 7.69 3.98
CA ASN A 21 35.98 8.80 4.63
C ASN A 21 35.36 8.40 5.98
N VAL A 22 35.02 7.13 6.14
CA VAL A 22 34.61 6.53 7.40
C VAL A 22 35.67 5.51 7.77
N GLU A 23 36.43 5.76 8.84
CA GLU A 23 37.55 4.91 9.24
C GLU A 23 37.33 4.37 10.66
N GLY A 24 37.49 3.05 10.80
CA GLY A 24 37.43 2.38 12.08
C GLY A 24 36.57 1.14 12.10
N VAL A 25 36.43 0.59 13.31
CA VAL A 25 35.63 -0.62 13.56
C VAL A 25 34.27 -0.22 14.07
N GLY A 26 33.22 -0.81 13.46
CA GLY A 26 31.84 -0.68 13.90
C GLY A 26 31.32 -2.02 14.45
N LEU A 27 30.47 -1.95 15.46
CA LEU A 27 29.78 -3.08 16.08
C LEU A 27 28.27 -2.81 16.07
N ASP A 28 27.50 -3.75 15.58
CA ASP A 28 26.03 -3.78 15.69
C ASP A 28 25.64 -5.10 16.35
N LEU A 29 24.91 -5.02 17.45
CA LEU A 29 24.30 -6.16 18.14
C LEU A 29 22.79 -6.01 18.12
N GLY A 30 22.10 -7.06 17.76
CA GLY A 30 20.64 -7.09 17.71
C GLY A 30 20.09 -8.32 18.44
N TRP A 31 19.04 -8.09 19.19
CA TRP A 31 18.20 -9.13 19.76
C TRP A 31 16.75 -8.90 19.31
N SER A 32 16.07 -9.98 18.96
CA SER A 32 14.62 -9.92 18.77
C SER A 32 13.93 -11.11 19.40
N LYS A 33 12.71 -10.88 19.84
CA LYS A 33 11.83 -11.87 20.43
C LYS A 33 10.44 -11.71 19.83
N HIS A 34 9.86 -12.85 19.43
CA HIS A 34 8.44 -12.94 19.15
C HIS A 34 7.71 -13.41 20.42
N ASP A 35 6.58 -12.77 20.75
CA ASP A 35 5.80 -13.03 21.96
C ASP A 35 4.31 -12.79 21.67
N VAL A 36 3.47 -13.08 22.65
CA VAL A 36 2.04 -12.73 22.62
C VAL A 36 1.77 -11.81 23.80
N LEU A 37 1.33 -10.58 23.50
CA LEU A 37 0.94 -9.59 24.50
C LEU A 37 -0.52 -9.20 24.29
N PHE A 38 -1.30 -9.21 25.36
CA PHE A 38 -2.73 -8.89 25.33
C PHE A 38 -3.55 -9.71 24.30
N GLY A 39 -3.11 -10.97 24.06
CA GLY A 39 -3.74 -11.85 23.08
C GLY A 39 -3.37 -11.56 21.62
N SER A 40 -2.40 -10.70 21.39
CA SER A 40 -1.94 -10.29 20.05
C SER A 40 -0.45 -10.55 19.86
N ASP A 41 -0.06 -10.77 18.60
CA ASP A 41 1.33 -10.96 18.24
C ASP A 41 2.17 -9.72 18.56
N ALA A 42 3.27 -9.93 19.25
CA ALA A 42 4.21 -8.91 19.66
C ALA A 42 5.62 -9.26 19.15
N ASN A 43 6.31 -8.29 18.61
CA ASN A 43 7.70 -8.43 18.21
C ASN A 43 8.56 -7.36 18.87
N TRP A 44 9.47 -7.83 19.73
CA TRP A 44 10.47 -7.02 20.39
C TRP A 44 11.76 -6.99 19.60
N ARG A 45 12.38 -5.84 19.51
CA ARG A 45 13.73 -5.68 18.95
C ARG A 45 14.55 -4.73 19.78
N LEU A 46 15.71 -5.19 20.26
CA LEU A 46 16.72 -4.37 20.89
C LEU A 46 17.94 -4.31 19.97
N SER A 47 18.42 -3.12 19.71
CA SER A 47 19.61 -2.86 18.91
C SER A 47 20.61 -2.06 19.71
N LEU A 48 21.86 -2.50 19.74
CA LEU A 48 23.00 -1.80 20.31
C LEU A 48 23.98 -1.56 19.18
N PHE A 49 24.47 -0.34 19.03
CA PHE A 49 25.39 -0.03 17.95
C PHE A 49 26.50 0.93 18.39
N ASP A 50 27.66 0.73 17.80
CA ASP A 50 28.82 1.60 17.89
C ASP A 50 29.45 1.70 16.50
N ARG A 51 29.24 2.83 15.84
CA ARG A 51 29.65 3.06 14.45
C ARG A 51 30.72 4.15 14.39
N PRO A 52 31.75 3.97 13.54
CA PRO A 52 32.83 4.92 13.44
C PRO A 52 32.37 6.29 12.95
N ALA A 53 33.12 7.32 13.32
CA ALA A 53 32.94 8.70 12.87
C ALA A 53 33.15 8.83 11.36
N SER A 54 32.51 9.82 10.74
CA SER A 54 32.75 10.17 9.33
C SER A 54 33.56 11.44 9.24
N ARG A 55 34.73 11.37 8.61
CA ARG A 55 35.62 12.53 8.42
C ARG A 55 35.07 13.55 7.43
N SER A 56 34.38 13.08 6.39
CA SER A 56 33.85 13.95 5.32
C SER A 56 32.69 14.83 5.77
N THR A 57 31.89 14.34 6.73
CA THR A 57 30.71 15.06 7.25
C THR A 57 30.96 15.67 8.61
N GLY A 58 32.15 15.44 9.24
CA GLY A 58 32.46 15.89 10.58
C GLY A 58 31.62 15.20 11.68
N ASP A 59 30.95 14.09 11.34
CA ASP A 59 30.10 13.38 12.28
C ASP A 59 30.95 12.71 13.37
N GLN A 60 30.48 12.78 14.60
CA GLN A 60 31.06 12.08 15.74
C GLN A 60 30.76 10.57 15.68
N ARG A 61 31.53 9.78 16.45
CA ARG A 61 31.27 8.34 16.62
C ARG A 61 29.85 8.11 17.14
N ASN A 62 29.04 7.36 16.39
CA ASN A 62 27.63 7.16 16.72
C ASN A 62 27.44 5.88 17.53
N ARG A 63 27.12 6.06 18.81
CA ARG A 63 26.84 4.99 19.77
C ARG A 63 25.41 5.10 20.23
N GLY A 64 24.69 3.97 20.26
CA GLY A 64 23.31 4.03 20.68
C GLY A 64 22.71 2.71 21.09
N VAL A 65 21.55 2.85 21.68
CA VAL A 65 20.61 1.76 21.99
C VAL A 65 19.25 2.15 21.44
N ASP A 66 18.55 1.18 20.89
CA ASP A 66 17.20 1.33 20.39
C ASP A 66 16.38 0.11 20.78
N LEU A 67 15.21 0.31 21.37
CA LEU A 67 14.23 -0.71 21.69
C LEU A 67 12.95 -0.43 20.91
N THR A 68 12.51 -1.39 20.13
CA THR A 68 11.28 -1.31 19.36
C THR A 68 10.32 -2.42 19.76
N LEU A 69 9.06 -2.10 19.89
CA LEU A 69 7.95 -3.04 20.07
C LEU A 69 6.93 -2.83 18.95
N ASN A 70 6.60 -3.91 18.25
CA ASN A 70 5.50 -3.94 17.29
C ASN A 70 4.40 -4.84 17.84
N LEU A 71 3.18 -4.35 17.83
CA LEU A 71 1.98 -5.01 18.35
C LEU A 71 0.89 -5.00 17.28
N ALA A 72 0.32 -6.16 17.00
CA ALA A 72 -0.89 -6.30 16.19
C ALA A 72 -2.13 -6.16 17.10
N LEU A 73 -2.41 -4.94 17.58
CA LEU A 73 -3.57 -4.66 18.43
C LEU A 73 -4.74 -4.17 17.59
N GLY A 74 -5.94 -4.60 17.95
CA GLY A 74 -7.17 -4.17 17.29
C GLY A 74 -7.70 -5.19 16.30
N GLY A 75 -8.38 -4.72 15.27
CA GLY A 75 -8.95 -5.57 14.23
C GLY A 75 -7.93 -6.00 13.16
N PRO A 76 -8.38 -6.80 12.17
CA PRO A 76 -7.55 -7.16 11.04
C PRO A 76 -6.93 -5.93 10.36
N GLY A 77 -5.63 -5.99 10.07
CA GLY A 77 -4.89 -4.91 9.42
C GLY A 77 -4.45 -3.77 10.33
N GLU A 78 -4.72 -3.81 11.62
CA GLU A 78 -4.26 -2.81 12.59
C GLU A 78 -2.92 -3.20 13.22
N GLN A 79 -2.03 -2.21 13.30
CA GLN A 79 -0.71 -2.41 13.90
C GLN A 79 -0.28 -1.17 14.68
N TRP A 80 0.25 -1.40 15.85
CA TRP A 80 0.92 -0.40 16.67
C TRP A 80 2.40 -0.70 16.74
N SER A 81 3.23 0.32 16.64
CA SER A 81 4.66 0.18 16.89
C SER A 81 5.17 1.33 17.74
N GLY A 82 5.94 1.00 18.75
CA GLY A 82 6.59 1.96 19.62
C GLY A 82 8.10 1.75 19.61
N SER A 83 8.87 2.82 19.66
CA SER A 83 10.31 2.75 19.85
C SER A 83 10.77 3.78 20.86
N ILE A 84 11.79 3.44 21.60
CA ILE A 84 12.58 4.35 22.45
C ILE A 84 14.05 4.10 22.18
N GLY A 85 14.82 5.16 22.12
CA GLY A 85 16.24 5.05 21.81
C GLY A 85 17.06 6.18 22.41
N SER A 86 18.37 5.96 22.45
CA SER A 86 19.34 6.96 22.83
C SER A 86 20.59 6.74 22.00
N ARG A 87 21.03 7.79 21.30
CA ARG A 87 22.18 7.73 20.40
C ARG A 87 23.04 8.98 20.52
N THR A 88 24.26 8.93 20.02
CA THR A 88 25.10 10.12 19.87
C THR A 88 24.66 10.85 18.61
N SER A 89 24.29 12.11 18.74
CA SER A 89 23.98 13.01 17.61
C SER A 89 25.25 13.46 16.87
N ARG A 90 25.08 14.15 15.74
CA ARG A 90 26.20 14.66 14.93
C ARG A 90 27.18 15.55 15.68
N ASP A 91 26.66 16.35 16.58
CA ASP A 91 27.44 17.29 17.43
C ASP A 91 28.06 16.63 18.67
N GLY A 92 27.93 15.31 18.80
CA GLY A 92 28.48 14.53 19.91
C GLY A 92 27.61 14.52 21.16
N LYS A 93 26.48 15.22 21.16
CA LYS A 93 25.54 15.20 22.29
C LYS A 93 24.70 13.95 22.29
N ARG A 94 24.00 13.69 23.37
CA ARG A 94 23.05 12.59 23.50
C ARG A 94 21.71 13.02 22.96
N ASP A 95 21.18 12.24 22.02
CA ASP A 95 19.84 12.37 21.44
C ASP A 95 18.98 11.23 21.96
N ASN A 96 18.03 11.54 22.85
CA ASN A 96 17.04 10.61 23.33
C ASN A 96 15.79 10.78 22.48
N ASN A 97 15.32 9.70 21.91
CA ASN A 97 14.18 9.70 21.01
C ASN A 97 13.16 8.65 21.37
N GLY A 98 11.94 8.89 20.97
CA GLY A 98 10.84 7.94 21.08
C GLY A 98 9.83 8.14 19.96
N SER A 99 9.14 7.09 19.59
CA SER A 99 8.07 7.18 18.62
C SER A 99 6.94 6.21 18.95
N LEU A 100 5.73 6.61 18.56
CA LEU A 100 4.55 5.75 18.55
C LEU A 100 3.88 5.90 17.20
N THR A 101 3.70 4.79 16.51
CA THR A 101 3.08 4.73 15.18
C THR A 101 1.87 3.81 15.22
N TYR A 102 0.76 4.30 14.72
CA TYR A 102 -0.43 3.53 14.38
C TYR A 102 -0.52 3.33 12.88
N ARG A 103 -0.88 2.14 12.43
CA ARG A 103 -1.16 1.82 11.04
C ARG A 103 -2.42 0.98 10.94
N LYS A 104 -3.23 1.26 9.92
CA LYS A 104 -4.39 0.45 9.56
C LYS A 104 -4.41 0.24 8.04
N SER A 105 -4.52 -1.03 7.64
CA SER A 105 -4.70 -1.43 6.25
C SER A 105 -6.15 -1.87 6.04
N MET A 106 -6.79 -1.36 5.01
CA MET A 106 -8.21 -1.60 4.68
C MET A 106 -8.30 -1.86 3.16
N PRO A 107 -7.82 -3.02 2.67
CA PRO A 107 -7.67 -3.27 1.23
C PRO A 107 -8.98 -3.19 0.44
N ASP A 108 -10.12 -3.47 1.08
CA ASP A 108 -11.44 -3.49 0.44
C ASP A 108 -12.20 -2.15 0.56
N HIS A 109 -11.55 -1.10 1.06
CA HIS A 109 -12.14 0.22 1.22
C HIS A 109 -11.50 1.25 0.30
N VAL A 110 -12.22 2.34 0.04
CA VAL A 110 -11.67 3.49 -0.70
C VAL A 110 -10.42 4.02 -0.01
N LEU A 111 -10.43 4.14 1.33
CA LEU A 111 -9.24 4.41 2.12
C LEU A 111 -8.51 3.10 2.38
N GLN A 112 -7.35 2.91 1.77
CA GLN A 112 -6.61 1.65 1.83
C GLN A 112 -5.64 1.56 2.99
N ASN A 113 -4.95 2.65 3.28
CA ASN A 113 -3.97 2.70 4.35
C ASN A 113 -4.08 4.02 5.10
N VAL A 114 -4.01 3.94 6.41
CA VAL A 114 -3.91 5.10 7.29
C VAL A 114 -2.73 4.88 8.22
N SER A 115 -1.87 5.88 8.37
CA SER A 115 -0.81 5.85 9.37
C SER A 115 -0.71 7.19 10.09
N ALA A 116 -0.43 7.13 11.39
CA ALA A 116 -0.15 8.29 12.22
C ALA A 116 1.04 7.98 13.11
N THR A 117 1.96 8.93 13.22
CA THR A 117 3.16 8.80 14.04
C THR A 117 3.34 10.05 14.89
N VAL A 118 3.57 9.82 16.17
CA VAL A 118 4.09 10.82 17.11
C VAL A 118 5.53 10.44 17.38
N LEU A 119 6.43 11.39 17.25
CA LEU A 119 7.83 11.21 17.62
C LEU A 119 8.28 12.32 18.59
N THR A 120 9.22 11.98 19.44
CA THR A 120 9.89 12.94 20.31
C THR A 120 11.40 12.74 20.21
N ASP A 121 12.13 13.83 20.21
CA ASP A 121 13.58 13.85 20.21
C ASP A 121 14.11 15.04 21.05
N THR A 122 15.40 15.31 21.00
CA THR A 122 16.02 16.45 21.73
C THR A 122 15.50 17.82 21.31
N TYR A 123 14.84 17.93 20.17
CA TYR A 123 14.31 19.19 19.65
C TYR A 123 12.85 19.41 20.02
N GLY A 124 12.10 18.34 20.27
CA GLY A 124 10.70 18.45 20.65
C GLY A 124 9.82 17.33 20.12
N VAL A 125 8.56 17.66 19.84
CA VAL A 125 7.57 16.71 19.36
C VAL A 125 7.26 16.94 17.88
N GLY A 126 7.45 15.89 17.10
CA GLY A 126 7.04 15.81 15.71
C GLY A 126 5.78 14.96 15.56
N LEU A 127 4.98 15.27 14.55
CA LEU A 127 3.77 14.54 14.18
C LEU A 127 3.81 14.26 12.70
N SER A 128 3.38 13.09 12.29
CA SER A 128 3.15 12.79 10.87
C SER A 128 1.93 11.91 10.68
N GLY A 129 1.23 12.13 9.58
CA GLY A 129 0.11 11.32 9.15
C GLY A 129 0.16 11.11 7.64
N MET A 130 -0.24 9.94 7.20
CA MET A 130 -0.36 9.61 5.79
C MET A 130 -1.58 8.70 5.59
N THR A 131 -2.29 8.92 4.51
CA THR A 131 -3.36 8.03 4.05
C THR A 131 -3.25 7.83 2.55
N SER A 132 -3.48 6.61 2.10
CA SER A 132 -3.66 6.30 0.68
C SER A 132 -5.12 5.94 0.41
N PHE A 133 -5.60 6.34 -0.76
CA PHE A 133 -6.95 6.04 -1.19
C PHE A 133 -6.96 5.57 -2.65
N HIS A 134 -7.93 4.73 -2.95
CA HIS A 134 -8.13 4.17 -4.28
C HIS A 134 -9.62 4.15 -4.59
N GLY A 135 -10.07 5.16 -5.33
CA GLY A 135 -11.43 5.20 -5.88
C GLY A 135 -11.47 4.58 -7.27
N ASP A 136 -12.62 4.52 -7.89
CA ASP A 136 -12.79 3.91 -9.22
C ASP A 136 -12.05 4.70 -10.31
N THR A 137 -12.05 6.02 -10.22
CA THR A 137 -11.49 6.91 -11.26
C THR A 137 -10.22 7.61 -10.85
N VAL A 138 -10.03 7.86 -9.55
CA VAL A 138 -8.89 8.60 -9.00
C VAL A 138 -8.36 7.86 -7.78
N GLY A 139 -7.07 7.69 -7.74
CA GLY A 139 -6.32 7.22 -6.58
C GLY A 139 -5.29 8.25 -6.14
N GLY A 140 -4.71 8.05 -4.96
CA GLY A 140 -3.68 8.95 -4.48
C GLY A 140 -3.28 8.73 -3.05
N ASP A 141 -2.45 9.64 -2.56
CA ASP A 141 -2.04 9.70 -1.17
C ASP A 141 -2.01 11.15 -0.67
N VAL A 142 -2.31 11.30 0.60
CA VAL A 142 -2.22 12.55 1.34
C VAL A 142 -1.28 12.35 2.50
N PHE A 143 -0.38 13.29 2.72
CA PHE A 143 0.44 13.30 3.92
C PHE A 143 0.50 14.68 4.54
N ALA A 144 0.69 14.71 5.85
CA ALA A 144 0.99 15.91 6.61
C ALA A 144 2.00 15.57 7.71
N GLN A 145 2.95 16.47 7.94
CA GLN A 145 3.94 16.31 9.00
C GLN A 145 4.27 17.64 9.65
N ARG A 146 4.50 17.59 10.95
CA ARG A 146 5.05 18.69 11.75
C ARG A 146 6.41 18.29 12.26
N SER A 147 7.42 19.09 11.93
CA SER A 147 8.81 18.86 12.35
C SER A 147 8.97 19.06 13.85
N SER A 148 9.69 18.16 14.53
CA SER A 148 10.11 18.32 15.92
C SER A 148 11.11 19.47 16.08
N TYR A 149 11.97 19.69 15.09
CA TYR A 149 13.06 20.65 15.13
C TYR A 149 12.60 22.12 15.12
N ASN A 150 11.67 22.48 14.24
CA ASN A 150 11.26 23.87 14.02
C ASN A 150 9.75 24.10 14.08
N GLY A 151 8.97 23.03 14.32
CA GLY A 151 7.53 23.10 14.36
C GLY A 151 6.84 23.35 13.00
N ASN A 152 7.59 23.41 11.91
CA ASN A 152 7.06 23.66 10.58
C ASN A 152 6.12 22.54 10.16
N LEU A 153 4.98 22.92 9.58
CA LEU A 153 4.02 22.02 8.98
C LEU A 153 4.31 21.90 7.49
N THR A 154 4.40 20.67 7.02
CA THR A 154 4.53 20.32 5.60
C THR A 154 3.50 19.28 5.27
N GLY A 155 2.90 19.38 4.10
CA GLY A 155 1.92 18.41 3.61
C GLY A 155 1.92 18.34 2.10
N GLY A 156 1.34 17.28 1.57
CA GLY A 156 1.21 17.08 0.14
C GLY A 156 0.04 16.17 -0.19
N LEU A 157 -0.44 16.32 -1.41
CA LEU A 157 -1.47 15.51 -2.04
C LEU A 157 -0.94 15.05 -3.39
N ASN A 158 -0.84 13.73 -3.56
CA ASN A 158 -0.54 13.11 -4.86
C ASN A 158 -1.82 12.48 -5.39
N LEU A 159 -2.19 12.82 -6.61
CA LEU A 159 -3.33 12.25 -7.30
C LEU A 159 -2.86 11.56 -8.56
N HIS A 160 -3.45 10.42 -8.86
CA HIS A 160 -3.24 9.74 -10.13
C HIS A 160 -4.57 9.24 -10.70
N SER A 161 -4.67 9.30 -12.02
CA SER A 161 -5.79 8.77 -12.79
C SER A 161 -5.28 8.40 -14.17
N THR A 162 -5.77 7.31 -14.71
CA THR A 162 -5.50 6.89 -16.08
C THR A 162 -6.69 7.25 -16.95
N PHE A 163 -6.41 7.89 -18.06
CA PHE A 163 -7.39 8.31 -19.04
C PHE A 163 -7.31 7.40 -20.28
N ALA A 164 -8.42 6.73 -20.58
CA ALA A 164 -8.54 5.85 -21.73
C ALA A 164 -9.51 6.42 -22.77
N VAL A 165 -9.14 6.36 -24.05
CA VAL A 165 -9.99 6.80 -25.18
C VAL A 165 -10.06 5.69 -26.22
N GLY A 166 -11.27 5.26 -26.56
CA GLY A 166 -11.51 4.25 -27.58
C GLY A 166 -12.94 4.30 -28.09
N GLY A 167 -13.18 4.03 -29.37
CA GLY A 167 -14.50 4.04 -29.98
C GLY A 167 -15.25 5.38 -29.84
N GLN A 168 -14.57 6.52 -29.88
CA GLN A 168 -15.11 7.87 -29.62
C GLN A 168 -15.68 8.05 -28.19
N LYS A 169 -15.32 7.19 -27.27
CA LYS A 169 -15.70 7.23 -25.87
C LYS A 169 -14.48 7.35 -24.99
N MET A 170 -14.69 7.81 -23.76
CA MET A 170 -13.63 7.95 -22.76
C MET A 170 -14.04 7.33 -21.44
N ALA A 171 -13.07 6.80 -20.72
CA ALA A 171 -13.19 6.33 -19.33
C ALA A 171 -12.00 6.78 -18.51
N LEU A 172 -12.22 6.96 -17.21
CA LEU A 172 -11.21 7.23 -16.21
C LEU A 172 -11.09 6.03 -15.29
N THR A 173 -9.86 5.72 -14.88
CA THR A 173 -9.60 4.70 -13.86
C THR A 173 -8.45 5.13 -12.96
N SER A 174 -8.51 4.78 -11.69
CA SER A 174 -7.40 4.96 -10.76
C SER A 174 -6.28 3.95 -10.97
N GLN A 175 -6.55 2.86 -11.69
CA GLN A 175 -5.57 1.80 -11.91
C GLN A 175 -4.58 2.20 -12.99
N TYR A 176 -3.29 2.12 -12.67
CA TYR A 176 -2.22 2.26 -13.65
C TYR A 176 -1.86 0.90 -14.24
N HIS A 177 -1.97 0.79 -15.56
CA HIS A 177 -1.60 -0.43 -16.28
C HIS A 177 -0.43 -0.15 -17.22
N GLY A 178 0.75 -0.61 -16.84
CA GLY A 178 1.99 -0.41 -17.59
C GLY A 178 2.00 -0.97 -19.01
N ASN A 179 1.07 -1.89 -19.33
CA ASN A 179 0.96 -2.48 -20.68
C ASN A 179 0.16 -1.61 -21.66
N GLY A 180 -0.50 -0.57 -21.21
CA GLY A 180 -1.12 0.45 -22.05
C GLY A 180 -2.16 -0.06 -23.06
N ALA A 181 -2.87 -1.13 -22.74
CA ALA A 181 -4.00 -1.64 -23.55
C ALA A 181 -5.21 -1.89 -22.67
N GLY A 182 -6.40 -1.74 -23.20
CA GLY A 182 -7.61 -1.97 -22.42
C GLY A 182 -8.90 -1.89 -23.23
N MET A 183 -10.01 -2.04 -22.51
CA MET A 183 -11.34 -1.97 -23.07
C MET A 183 -12.20 -1.02 -22.23
N ILE A 184 -12.88 -0.10 -22.86
CA ILE A 184 -13.95 0.67 -22.25
C ILE A 184 -15.22 -0.17 -22.33
N VAL A 185 -15.75 -0.54 -21.16
CA VAL A 185 -17.02 -1.29 -21.06
C VAL A 185 -18.08 -0.35 -20.54
N ASP A 186 -19.08 -0.09 -21.37
CA ASP A 186 -20.23 0.77 -21.07
C ASP A 186 -21.39 -0.11 -20.64
N VAL A 187 -21.72 -0.08 -19.36
CA VAL A 187 -22.78 -0.91 -18.75
C VAL A 187 -24.09 -0.14 -18.74
N GLU A 188 -25.03 -0.57 -19.57
CA GLU A 188 -26.41 -0.08 -19.52
C GLU A 188 -27.28 -1.05 -18.70
N THR A 189 -28.00 -0.48 -17.75
CA THR A 189 -28.92 -1.26 -16.91
C THR A 189 -30.03 -0.37 -16.37
N ASP A 190 -31.17 -0.99 -16.13
CA ASP A 190 -32.31 -0.43 -15.39
C ASP A 190 -32.38 -0.93 -13.95
N LEU A 191 -31.35 -1.67 -13.51
CA LEU A 191 -31.24 -2.18 -12.13
C LEU A 191 -30.37 -1.23 -11.30
N ASP A 192 -30.86 -0.90 -10.12
CA ASP A 192 -30.12 -0.14 -9.14
C ASP A 192 -29.07 -1.04 -8.43
N ASP A 193 -27.95 -0.45 -8.04
CA ASP A 193 -26.90 -1.04 -7.19
C ASP A 193 -26.35 -2.41 -7.66
N ILE A 194 -26.21 -2.60 -8.97
CA ILE A 194 -25.54 -3.79 -9.48
C ILE A 194 -24.04 -3.58 -9.62
N THR A 195 -23.28 -4.59 -9.25
CA THR A 195 -21.87 -4.73 -9.59
C THR A 195 -21.70 -5.96 -10.45
N LEU A 196 -21.00 -5.77 -11.57
CA LEU A 196 -20.59 -6.85 -12.46
C LEU A 196 -19.11 -7.10 -12.31
N ARG A 197 -18.67 -8.25 -12.75
CA ARG A 197 -17.27 -8.63 -12.85
C ARG A 197 -16.91 -8.87 -14.31
N ALA A 198 -15.82 -8.26 -14.75
CA ALA A 198 -15.20 -8.53 -16.04
C ALA A 198 -13.96 -9.40 -15.80
N ASP A 199 -14.00 -10.64 -16.21
CA ASP A 199 -12.90 -11.60 -16.06
C ASP A 199 -12.18 -11.77 -17.39
N ASP A 200 -10.92 -11.34 -17.48
CA ASP A 200 -10.06 -11.65 -18.60
C ASP A 200 -9.50 -13.08 -18.47
N LEU A 201 -9.47 -13.83 -19.55
CA LEU A 201 -8.85 -15.16 -19.58
C LEU A 201 -7.38 -15.21 -19.18
N SER A 202 -6.69 -14.07 -19.20
CA SER A 202 -5.31 -13.94 -18.69
C SER A 202 -5.22 -13.82 -17.17
N GLY A 203 -6.33 -13.84 -16.45
CA GLY A 203 -6.39 -13.91 -15.00
C GLY A 203 -6.66 -12.57 -14.30
N GLY A 204 -6.93 -11.51 -15.04
CA GLY A 204 -7.37 -10.22 -14.46
C GLY A 204 -8.88 -10.21 -14.23
N SER A 205 -9.31 -9.70 -13.08
CA SER A 205 -10.72 -9.44 -12.76
C SER A 205 -10.90 -7.96 -12.43
N THR A 206 -11.93 -7.34 -12.99
CA THR A 206 -12.26 -5.92 -12.79
C THR A 206 -13.74 -5.79 -12.45
N ALA A 207 -14.04 -5.11 -11.33
CA ALA A 207 -15.41 -4.77 -10.99
C ALA A 207 -15.94 -3.69 -11.93
N LEU A 208 -17.16 -3.86 -12.41
CA LEU A 208 -17.84 -2.91 -13.28
C LEU A 208 -19.11 -2.38 -12.59
N ARG A 209 -19.33 -1.09 -12.74
CA ARG A 209 -20.53 -0.39 -12.27
C ARG A 209 -21.34 0.13 -13.45
N PRO A 210 -22.60 0.50 -13.26
CA PRO A 210 -23.37 1.18 -14.29
C PRO A 210 -22.62 2.37 -14.89
N GLY A 211 -22.63 2.49 -16.22
CA GLY A 211 -21.86 3.48 -16.98
C GLY A 211 -20.52 2.96 -17.49
N ARG A 212 -19.55 3.87 -17.69
CA ARG A 212 -18.29 3.57 -18.36
C ARG A 212 -17.20 3.15 -17.38
N ASN A 213 -16.66 1.97 -17.61
CA ASN A 213 -15.59 1.36 -16.84
C ASN A 213 -14.40 1.08 -17.75
N PHE A 214 -13.22 1.03 -17.21
CA PHE A 214 -12.01 0.62 -17.92
C PHE A 214 -11.58 -0.77 -17.45
N VAL A 215 -11.45 -1.70 -18.38
CA VAL A 215 -10.93 -3.05 -18.14
C VAL A 215 -9.55 -3.14 -18.75
N PRO A 216 -8.51 -3.37 -17.95
CA PRO A 216 -7.15 -3.55 -18.46
C PRO A 216 -7.04 -4.85 -19.23
N LEU A 217 -6.33 -4.82 -20.36
CA LEU A 217 -6.07 -5.98 -21.20
C LEU A 217 -4.58 -6.14 -21.48
N THR A 218 -4.18 -7.39 -21.73
CA THR A 218 -2.80 -7.66 -22.15
C THR A 218 -2.63 -7.35 -23.63
N ALA A 219 -1.70 -6.45 -23.96
CA ALA A 219 -1.38 -6.09 -25.33
C ALA A 219 -0.78 -7.25 -26.12
N TYR A 220 -0.92 -7.21 -27.45
CA TYR A 220 -0.40 -8.18 -28.42
C TYR A 220 -0.92 -9.61 -28.21
N ARG A 221 -2.10 -9.74 -27.64
CA ARG A 221 -2.73 -11.03 -27.37
C ARG A 221 -4.19 -11.05 -27.86
N THR A 222 -4.59 -12.20 -28.35
CA THR A 222 -6.02 -12.49 -28.57
C THR A 222 -6.57 -13.11 -27.29
N GLY A 223 -7.69 -12.58 -26.83
CA GLY A 223 -8.34 -13.04 -25.61
C GLY A 223 -9.84 -12.78 -25.62
N SER A 224 -10.47 -13.05 -24.51
CA SER A 224 -11.87 -12.67 -24.28
C SER A 224 -12.11 -12.29 -22.84
N VAL A 225 -12.96 -11.30 -22.63
CA VAL A 225 -13.48 -10.89 -21.33
C VAL A 225 -14.86 -11.49 -21.16
N ALA A 226 -15.07 -12.21 -20.07
CA ALA A 226 -16.37 -12.69 -19.64
C ALA A 226 -17.00 -11.70 -18.66
N PHE A 227 -18.29 -11.47 -18.77
CA PHE A 227 -19.04 -10.59 -17.88
C PHE A 227 -19.99 -11.41 -17.04
N ASP A 228 -19.95 -11.25 -15.72
CA ASP A 228 -20.78 -11.95 -14.77
C ASP A 228 -21.23 -11.01 -13.64
N PHE A 229 -22.20 -11.42 -12.85
CA PHE A 229 -22.59 -10.71 -11.65
C PHE A 229 -21.57 -10.95 -10.53
N GLU A 230 -21.28 -9.90 -9.78
CA GLU A 230 -20.46 -10.03 -8.58
C GLU A 230 -21.34 -10.42 -7.39
N GLY A 231 -20.85 -11.37 -6.57
CA GLY A 231 -21.52 -11.82 -5.35
C GLY A 231 -22.27 -13.15 -5.47
N ASN A 232 -22.73 -13.65 -4.33
CA ASN A 232 -23.32 -14.99 -4.20
C ASN A 232 -24.81 -15.05 -4.57
N HIS A 233 -25.46 -13.91 -4.77
CA HIS A 233 -26.88 -13.80 -5.06
C HIS A 233 -27.13 -12.93 -6.31
N PRO A 234 -26.85 -13.45 -7.51
CA PRO A 234 -27.05 -12.67 -8.73
C PRO A 234 -28.55 -12.35 -8.91
N PRO A 235 -28.87 -11.15 -9.38
CA PRO A 235 -30.25 -10.79 -9.69
C PRO A 235 -30.79 -11.65 -10.84
N SER A 236 -32.10 -11.77 -10.91
CA SER A 236 -32.77 -12.43 -12.05
C SER A 236 -32.70 -11.55 -13.30
N ALA A 237 -31.53 -11.45 -13.86
CA ALA A 237 -31.20 -10.60 -15.00
C ALA A 237 -30.30 -11.36 -15.99
N ASN A 238 -30.13 -10.79 -17.19
CA ASN A 238 -29.27 -11.34 -18.23
C ASN A 238 -28.30 -10.29 -18.74
N ILE A 239 -27.06 -10.69 -18.94
CA ILE A 239 -25.99 -9.83 -19.46
C ILE A 239 -25.83 -10.11 -20.96
N GLN A 240 -25.87 -9.07 -21.79
CA GLN A 240 -25.74 -9.19 -23.25
C GLN A 240 -24.74 -8.13 -23.79
N PRO A 241 -23.69 -8.58 -24.50
CA PRO A 241 -23.21 -9.97 -24.62
C PRO A 241 -22.55 -10.45 -23.33
N PRO A 242 -22.59 -11.75 -22.98
CA PRO A 242 -21.95 -12.26 -21.77
C PRO A 242 -20.43 -12.40 -21.91
N ARG A 243 -19.90 -12.23 -23.12
CA ARG A 243 -18.47 -12.32 -23.41
C ARG A 243 -18.10 -11.43 -24.59
N SER A 244 -16.92 -10.83 -24.57
CA SER A 244 -16.37 -10.04 -25.66
C SER A 244 -14.96 -10.48 -26.00
N ALA A 245 -14.73 -10.89 -27.24
CA ALA A 245 -13.39 -11.19 -27.72
C ALA A 245 -12.65 -9.90 -28.07
N TYR A 246 -11.32 -9.93 -27.92
CA TYR A 246 -10.45 -8.82 -28.27
C TYR A 246 -9.15 -9.29 -28.93
N HIS A 247 -8.57 -8.42 -29.73
CA HIS A 247 -7.18 -8.49 -30.18
C HIS A 247 -6.66 -7.07 -30.24
N ILE A 248 -5.71 -6.74 -29.33
CA ILE A 248 -5.36 -5.35 -29.08
C ILE A 248 -3.84 -5.17 -29.04
N ASN A 249 -3.36 -4.11 -29.63
CA ASN A 249 -1.96 -3.72 -29.60
C ASN A 249 -1.70 -2.77 -28.41
N LYS A 250 -0.43 -2.60 -28.05
CA LYS A 250 -0.02 -1.63 -27.02
C LYS A 250 -0.53 -0.23 -27.38
N GLY A 251 -1.14 0.44 -26.40
CA GLY A 251 -1.78 1.74 -26.59
C GLY A 251 -3.21 1.65 -27.17
N GLY A 252 -3.67 0.46 -27.57
CA GLY A 252 -5.01 0.26 -28.07
C GLY A 252 -6.06 0.28 -26.96
N VAL A 253 -7.20 0.90 -27.23
CA VAL A 253 -8.38 0.87 -26.36
C VAL A 253 -9.59 0.49 -27.19
N ASP A 254 -10.17 -0.67 -26.89
CA ASP A 254 -11.42 -1.12 -27.51
C ASP A 254 -12.63 -0.54 -26.75
N TYR A 255 -13.80 -0.52 -27.39
CA TYR A 255 -15.05 -0.10 -26.77
C TYR A 255 -16.10 -1.19 -26.93
N ARG A 256 -16.74 -1.54 -25.82
CA ARG A 256 -17.85 -2.49 -25.79
C ARG A 256 -18.98 -1.94 -24.94
N LYS A 257 -20.18 -2.12 -25.44
CA LYS A 257 -21.42 -1.85 -24.72
C LYS A 257 -22.01 -3.18 -24.26
N ILE A 258 -22.38 -3.28 -23.00
CA ILE A 258 -23.11 -4.40 -22.44
C ILE A 258 -24.42 -3.91 -21.85
N SER A 259 -25.48 -4.68 -22.01
CA SER A 259 -26.79 -4.38 -21.47
C SER A 259 -27.18 -5.45 -20.45
N VAL A 260 -27.65 -5.02 -19.30
CA VAL A 260 -28.14 -5.90 -18.23
C VAL A 260 -29.64 -5.71 -18.13
N MET A 261 -30.39 -6.73 -18.53
CA MET A 261 -31.84 -6.67 -18.57
C MET A 261 -32.44 -7.63 -17.56
N LYS A 262 -33.44 -7.16 -16.81
CA LYS A 262 -34.23 -7.99 -15.90
C LYS A 262 -34.97 -9.10 -16.67
N LYS A 263 -34.88 -10.32 -16.20
CA LYS A 263 -35.71 -11.42 -16.73
C LYS A 263 -37.18 -11.19 -16.36
N ILE A 264 -38.00 -10.87 -17.34
CA ILE A 264 -39.46 -10.82 -17.16
C ILE A 264 -39.97 -12.25 -17.28
N GLY A 265 -40.42 -12.80 -16.15
CA GLY A 265 -41.06 -14.12 -16.17
C GLY A 265 -42.28 -14.11 -17.12
N ARG A 266 -42.39 -15.07 -18.04
CA ARG A 266 -43.65 -15.30 -18.77
C ARG A 266 -44.71 -15.70 -17.75
N ALA A 267 -45.73 -14.87 -17.60
CA ALA A 267 -46.96 -15.32 -16.97
C ALA A 267 -47.53 -16.44 -17.84
N HIS A 268 -47.59 -17.66 -17.32
CA HIS A 268 -48.42 -18.69 -17.93
C HIS A 268 -49.88 -18.29 -17.65
N VAL A 269 -50.58 -17.90 -18.72
CA VAL A 269 -52.05 -17.78 -18.73
C VAL A 269 -52.62 -19.16 -18.90
#